data_187dce839caf531d9d5c9d076e85f473
#
_entry.id   187dce839caf531d9d5c9d076e85f473
#
_cell.length_a   1.000
_cell.length_b   1.000
_cell.length_c   1.000
_cell.angle_alpha   90.00
_cell.angle_beta   90.00
_cell.angle_gamma   90.00
#
_symmetry.space_group_name_H-M   'P 1'
#
loop_
_entity.id
_entity.type
_entity.pdbx_description
1 polymer ?
#
loop_
_entity_poly.entity_id
_entity_poly.type
_entity_poly.pdbx_seq_one_letter_code
_entity_poly.pdbx_strand_id
1 'polypeptide(L)'
;MKQNSLKSLFVFLLFGINLFAQTFTVDSKDGRNQAQFISDAPFEKIVGLSSGLDATVMINPNDITNNPNGKIKVAINNIKTGIDLRDEHLRSEMWLNAEKFPNAEFQLTGIKNASSNKLTDGKKVNATLVGKFSVHGITKDIEVQANLTYYKESEKTKARIAGNLLIANAEFDIKLSDYGIQIPSMVVSKLNEVVKISTNFVASDANTGMNPCAVCGTKKSEYKSNPCAVKSSEKKANQCNPCEMKKTEMKENQCNPCAPKK
;
A
#
# COMPACT_ATOMS: atom_id res chain seq x y z
N MET A 1 -70.73 18.06 -16.05
CA MET A 1 -69.36 18.36 -16.36
C MET A 1 -68.47 17.70 -15.32
N LYS A 2 -67.81 16.57 -15.67
CA LYS A 2 -66.88 15.84 -14.78
C LYS A 2 -65.45 16.21 -15.18
N GLN A 3 -64.72 16.89 -14.28
CA GLN A 3 -63.31 17.18 -14.45
C GLN A 3 -62.47 15.95 -14.02
N ASN A 4 -61.82 15.34 -14.99
CA ASN A 4 -60.85 14.30 -14.73
C ASN A 4 -59.51 14.96 -14.42
N SER A 5 -59.09 14.94 -13.16
CA SER A 5 -57.78 15.37 -12.72
C SER A 5 -56.73 14.28 -13.05
N LEU A 6 -55.94 14.50 -14.08
CA LEU A 6 -54.82 13.63 -14.48
C LEU A 6 -53.63 13.90 -13.53
N LYS A 7 -53.47 13.04 -12.51
CA LYS A 7 -52.31 13.07 -11.62
C LYS A 7 -51.08 12.53 -12.39
N SER A 8 -50.22 13.46 -12.88
CA SER A 8 -48.92 13.10 -13.45
C SER A 8 -48.01 12.57 -12.36
N LEU A 9 -47.78 11.27 -12.39
CA LEU A 9 -46.79 10.60 -11.51
C LEU A 9 -45.39 10.81 -12.08
N PHE A 10 -44.67 11.79 -11.54
CA PHE A 10 -43.28 12.08 -11.89
C PHE A 10 -42.40 11.01 -11.20
N VAL A 11 -42.09 9.94 -11.91
CA VAL A 11 -41.12 8.93 -11.44
C VAL A 11 -39.74 9.54 -11.57
N PHE A 12 -39.18 10.02 -10.43
CA PHE A 12 -37.77 10.43 -10.31
C PHE A 12 -36.92 9.18 -10.35
N LEU A 13 -36.36 8.85 -11.52
CA LEU A 13 -35.38 7.79 -11.69
C LEU A 13 -34.06 8.30 -11.06
N LEU A 14 -33.84 7.96 -9.79
CA LEU A 14 -32.56 8.18 -9.12
C LEU A 14 -31.52 7.28 -9.81
N PHE A 15 -30.83 7.82 -10.80
CA PHE A 15 -29.58 7.25 -11.29
C PHE A 15 -28.56 7.36 -10.14
N GLY A 16 -28.43 6.30 -9.36
CA GLY A 16 -27.37 6.14 -8.39
C GLY A 16 -26.04 6.21 -9.14
N ILE A 17 -25.30 7.31 -8.97
CA ILE A 17 -23.90 7.43 -9.40
C ILE A 17 -23.14 6.43 -8.54
N ASN A 18 -22.84 5.27 -9.10
CA ASN A 18 -21.95 4.29 -8.46
C ASN A 18 -20.56 4.91 -8.40
N LEU A 19 -20.23 5.54 -7.27
CA LEU A 19 -18.91 6.01 -6.94
C LEU A 19 -18.07 4.79 -6.52
N PHE A 20 -17.53 4.07 -7.49
CA PHE A 20 -16.64 2.96 -7.21
C PHE A 20 -15.24 3.50 -6.90
N ALA A 21 -14.87 3.47 -5.62
CA ALA A 21 -13.47 3.57 -5.24
C ALA A 21 -12.73 2.34 -5.78
N GLN A 22 -11.56 2.55 -6.37
CA GLN A 22 -10.65 1.49 -6.80
C GLN A 22 -9.57 1.30 -5.74
N THR A 23 -9.21 0.05 -5.50
CA THR A 23 -8.11 -0.29 -4.59
C THR A 23 -6.88 -0.63 -5.42
N PHE A 24 -5.81 0.09 -5.17
CA PHE A 24 -4.51 -0.11 -5.79
C PHE A 24 -3.54 -0.67 -4.75
N THR A 25 -2.84 -1.74 -5.09
CA THR A 25 -1.87 -2.39 -4.19
C THR A 25 -0.51 -2.49 -4.87
N VAL A 26 0.52 -2.20 -4.11
CA VAL A 26 1.92 -2.35 -4.55
C VAL A 26 2.32 -3.81 -4.47
N ASP A 27 3.06 -4.29 -5.48
CA ASP A 27 3.81 -5.53 -5.35
C ASP A 27 5.08 -5.26 -4.54
N SER A 28 5.08 -5.68 -3.28
CA SER A 28 6.20 -5.48 -2.35
C SER A 28 7.49 -6.19 -2.76
N LYS A 29 7.41 -7.13 -3.72
CA LYS A 29 8.57 -7.82 -4.29
C LYS A 29 9.19 -7.07 -5.45
N ASP A 30 8.50 -6.06 -5.99
CA ASP A 30 9.04 -5.21 -7.05
C ASP A 30 9.99 -4.17 -6.44
N GLY A 31 11.30 -4.41 -6.52
CA GLY A 31 12.35 -3.53 -5.98
C GLY A 31 12.42 -2.12 -6.60
N ARG A 32 11.56 -1.79 -7.56
CA ARG A 32 11.40 -0.44 -8.13
C ARG A 32 10.55 0.46 -7.23
N ASN A 33 9.73 -0.13 -6.35
CA ASN A 33 8.94 0.59 -5.37
C ASN A 33 9.82 0.94 -4.18
N GLN A 34 10.10 2.22 -3.98
CA GLN A 34 11.15 2.68 -3.08
C GLN A 34 10.66 3.76 -2.14
N ALA A 35 11.17 3.72 -0.92
CA ALA A 35 11.15 4.83 0.02
C ALA A 35 12.59 5.23 0.34
N GLN A 36 12.83 6.53 0.50
CA GLN A 36 14.13 7.08 0.74
C GLN A 36 14.05 8.14 1.83
N PHE A 37 15.06 8.22 2.68
CA PHE A 37 15.32 9.39 3.48
C PHE A 37 16.65 10.06 3.10
N ILE A 38 16.71 11.36 3.25
CA ILE A 38 17.90 12.16 3.01
C ILE A 38 18.12 13.06 4.21
N SER A 39 19.29 12.91 4.85
CA SER A 39 19.81 13.86 5.82
C SER A 39 20.98 14.60 5.17
N ASP A 40 20.82 15.89 4.99
CA ASP A 40 21.81 16.77 4.36
C ASP A 40 22.43 17.65 5.44
N ALA A 41 23.53 17.20 6.03
CA ALA A 41 24.26 17.89 7.09
C ALA A 41 25.52 18.54 6.56
N PRO A 42 26.13 19.51 7.28
CA PRO A 42 27.30 20.26 6.80
C PRO A 42 28.49 19.40 6.37
N PHE A 43 28.74 18.27 7.05
CA PHE A 43 29.88 17.42 6.76
C PHE A 43 29.54 16.11 6.07
N GLU A 44 28.26 15.72 6.07
CA GLU A 44 27.86 14.44 5.49
C GLU A 44 26.43 14.50 4.94
N LYS A 45 26.25 13.95 3.75
CA LYS A 45 24.95 13.65 3.18
C LYS A 45 24.66 12.16 3.32
N ILE A 46 23.67 11.82 4.14
CA ILE A 46 23.25 10.44 4.34
C ILE A 46 21.98 10.20 3.53
N VAL A 47 22.01 9.14 2.74
CA VAL A 47 20.85 8.66 2.00
C VAL A 47 20.57 7.24 2.47
N GLY A 48 19.35 6.99 2.95
CA GLY A 48 18.89 5.65 3.26
C GLY A 48 17.75 5.25 2.31
N LEU A 49 17.90 4.09 1.70
CA LEU A 49 16.97 3.56 0.71
C LEU A 49 16.34 2.25 1.19
N SER A 50 15.03 2.11 1.01
CA SER A 50 14.29 0.85 1.16
C SER A 50 13.55 0.52 -0.12
N SER A 51 13.74 -0.68 -0.65
CA SER A 51 12.95 -1.25 -1.75
C SER A 51 11.78 -2.13 -1.26
N GLY A 52 11.62 -2.28 0.06
CA GLY A 52 10.55 -3.06 0.69
C GLY A 52 9.36 -2.19 1.11
N LEU A 53 8.79 -1.43 0.16
CA LEU A 53 7.62 -0.62 0.39
C LEU A 53 6.36 -1.45 0.14
N ASP A 54 5.44 -1.41 1.10
CA ASP A 54 4.11 -2.01 1.02
C ASP A 54 3.05 -0.89 1.03
N ALA A 55 2.15 -0.88 0.06
CA ALA A 55 1.13 0.15 -0.01
C ALA A 55 -0.19 -0.39 -0.56
N THR A 56 -1.26 0.06 0.07
CA THR A 56 -2.63 -0.11 -0.41
C THR A 56 -3.31 1.26 -0.40
N VAL A 57 -3.84 1.68 -1.54
CA VAL A 57 -4.50 2.97 -1.72
C VAL A 57 -5.88 2.75 -2.32
N MET A 58 -6.90 3.31 -1.69
CA MET A 58 -8.29 3.29 -2.15
C MET A 58 -8.69 4.71 -2.54
N ILE A 59 -8.92 4.94 -3.81
CA ILE A 59 -9.36 6.24 -4.36
C ILE A 59 -10.38 6.04 -5.47
N ASN A 60 -11.20 7.06 -5.71
CA ASN A 60 -12.04 7.14 -6.89
C ASN A 60 -11.30 7.93 -7.99
N PRO A 61 -10.90 7.32 -9.12
CA PRO A 61 -10.20 8.05 -10.18
C PRO A 61 -11.01 9.18 -10.80
N ASN A 62 -12.34 9.18 -10.67
CA ASN A 62 -13.19 10.25 -11.16
C ASN A 62 -13.30 11.43 -10.18
N ASP A 63 -12.99 11.20 -8.89
CA ASP A 63 -12.90 12.24 -7.86
C ASP A 63 -12.02 11.75 -6.71
N ILE A 64 -10.73 12.09 -6.78
CA ILE A 64 -9.71 11.65 -5.81
C ILE A 64 -9.88 12.30 -4.43
N THR A 65 -10.70 13.34 -4.32
CA THR A 65 -10.96 14.03 -3.05
C THR A 65 -12.08 13.37 -2.25
N ASN A 66 -12.84 12.49 -2.90
CA ASN A 66 -13.98 11.84 -2.28
C ASN A 66 -13.55 10.57 -1.53
N ASN A 67 -13.48 10.67 -0.19
CA ASN A 67 -13.15 9.60 0.73
C ASN A 67 -11.87 8.79 0.37
N PRO A 68 -10.75 9.42 0.01
CA PRO A 68 -9.52 8.70 -0.22
C PRO A 68 -9.05 8.06 1.08
N ASN A 69 -8.55 6.83 0.98
CA ASN A 69 -7.94 6.10 2.09
C ASN A 69 -6.73 5.33 1.58
N GLY A 70 -5.74 5.12 2.43
CA GLY A 70 -4.59 4.34 2.05
C GLY A 70 -3.63 4.15 3.19
N LYS A 71 -2.83 3.11 3.09
CA LYS A 71 -1.77 2.82 4.05
C LYS A 71 -0.50 2.47 3.30
N ILE A 72 0.57 3.17 3.63
CA ILE A 72 1.92 2.93 3.12
C ILE A 72 2.79 2.52 4.29
N LYS A 73 3.55 1.44 4.15
CA LYS A 73 4.44 0.89 5.18
C LYS A 73 5.82 0.68 4.61
N VAL A 74 6.83 1.01 5.40
CA VAL A 74 8.23 0.76 5.10
C VAL A 74 8.85 0.06 6.30
N ALA A 75 9.35 -1.17 6.09
CA ALA A 75 10.04 -1.90 7.13
C ALA A 75 11.40 -1.24 7.41
N ILE A 76 11.63 -0.85 8.66
CA ILE A 76 12.88 -0.20 9.10
C ILE A 76 14.09 -1.09 8.83
N ASN A 77 13.95 -2.40 8.98
CA ASN A 77 15.01 -3.36 8.74
C ASN A 77 15.48 -3.41 7.26
N ASN A 78 14.65 -2.96 6.33
CA ASN A 78 14.97 -2.94 4.90
C ASN A 78 15.71 -1.65 4.47
N ILE A 79 15.86 -0.68 5.36
CA ILE A 79 16.56 0.56 5.04
C ILE A 79 18.07 0.29 4.99
N LYS A 80 18.70 0.72 3.90
CA LYS A 80 20.13 0.62 3.65
C LYS A 80 20.73 1.98 3.32
N THR A 81 21.84 2.29 3.98
CA THR A 81 22.60 3.53 3.76
C THR A 81 23.93 3.30 3.03
N GLY A 82 24.23 2.04 2.70
CA GLY A 82 25.49 1.65 2.05
C GLY A 82 26.67 1.43 3.01
N ILE A 83 26.46 1.60 4.33
CA ILE A 83 27.47 1.33 5.38
C ILE A 83 26.80 0.44 6.44
N ASP A 84 27.23 -0.80 6.57
CA ASP A 84 26.57 -1.80 7.42
C ASP A 84 26.51 -1.36 8.89
N LEU A 85 27.58 -0.82 9.44
CA LEU A 85 27.62 -0.33 10.83
C LEU A 85 26.62 0.82 11.04
N ARG A 86 26.44 1.71 10.06
CA ARG A 86 25.45 2.77 10.12
C ARG A 86 24.05 2.21 10.04
N ASP A 87 23.84 1.18 9.24
CA ASP A 87 22.55 0.49 9.13
C ASP A 87 22.17 -0.22 10.46
N GLU A 88 23.15 -0.77 11.17
CA GLU A 88 22.97 -1.34 12.52
C GLU A 88 22.59 -0.25 13.52
N HIS A 89 23.33 0.86 13.54
CA HIS A 89 23.02 2.01 14.39
C HIS A 89 21.60 2.55 14.10
N LEU A 90 21.25 2.72 12.83
CA LEU A 90 19.93 3.22 12.43
C LEU A 90 18.78 2.37 13.02
N ARG A 91 18.98 1.06 13.11
CA ARG A 91 18.00 0.12 13.67
C ARG A 91 17.98 0.04 15.20
N SER A 92 19.05 0.53 15.84
CA SER A 92 19.22 0.44 17.29
C SER A 92 18.19 1.28 18.06
N GLU A 93 18.10 1.01 19.36
CA GLU A 93 17.19 1.70 20.29
C GLU A 93 17.42 3.23 20.32
N MET A 94 18.67 3.66 20.15
CA MET A 94 19.05 5.09 20.15
C MET A 94 18.46 5.85 18.95
N TRP A 95 18.13 5.15 17.85
CA TRP A 95 17.66 5.77 16.62
C TRP A 95 16.22 5.38 16.29
N LEU A 96 16.00 4.43 15.41
CA LEU A 96 14.65 4.07 14.98
C LEU A 96 14.02 2.95 15.82
N ASN A 97 14.79 2.27 16.67
CA ASN A 97 14.36 1.16 17.51
C ASN A 97 13.49 0.14 16.75
N ALA A 98 14.11 -0.45 15.73
CA ALA A 98 13.39 -1.33 14.79
C ALA A 98 12.81 -2.60 15.45
N GLU A 99 13.34 -3.01 16.60
CA GLU A 99 12.80 -4.12 17.40
C GLU A 99 11.43 -3.77 17.96
N LYS A 100 11.28 -2.58 18.52
CA LYS A 100 10.03 -2.11 19.12
C LYS A 100 9.09 -1.48 18.08
N PHE A 101 9.63 -0.79 17.09
CA PHE A 101 8.91 -0.06 16.05
C PHE A 101 9.37 -0.51 14.66
N PRO A 102 8.94 -1.69 14.18
CA PRO A 102 9.50 -2.31 12.98
C PRO A 102 9.18 -1.57 11.67
N ASN A 103 8.20 -0.65 11.67
CA ASN A 103 7.75 0.03 10.47
C ASN A 103 7.67 1.55 10.67
N ALA A 104 7.97 2.29 9.59
CA ALA A 104 7.45 3.64 9.37
C ALA A 104 6.16 3.51 8.54
N GLU A 105 5.11 4.26 8.91
CA GLU A 105 3.79 4.15 8.29
C GLU A 105 3.20 5.52 7.96
N PHE A 106 2.54 5.63 6.81
CA PHE A 106 1.70 6.77 6.46
C PHE A 106 0.28 6.29 6.20
N GLN A 107 -0.69 6.87 6.91
CA GLN A 107 -2.12 6.64 6.74
C GLN A 107 -2.74 7.83 6.03
N LEU A 108 -3.14 7.67 4.78
CA LEU A 108 -3.86 8.68 4.01
C LEU A 108 -5.27 8.86 4.60
N THR A 109 -5.67 10.10 4.85
CA THR A 109 -7.01 10.45 5.36
C THR A 109 -7.74 11.47 4.48
N GLY A 110 -7.03 12.15 3.59
CA GLY A 110 -7.61 13.15 2.70
C GLY A 110 -6.67 13.58 1.58
N ILE A 111 -7.22 14.19 0.54
CA ILE A 111 -6.49 14.83 -0.56
C ILE A 111 -7.04 16.24 -0.73
N LYS A 112 -6.17 17.23 -0.81
CA LYS A 112 -6.53 18.64 -1.03
C LYS A 112 -5.62 19.30 -2.05
N ASN A 113 -5.96 20.51 -2.49
CA ASN A 113 -5.18 21.31 -3.43
C ASN A 113 -4.78 20.53 -4.69
N ALA A 114 -5.64 19.62 -5.14
CA ALA A 114 -5.38 18.85 -6.35
C ALA A 114 -5.49 19.75 -7.60
N SER A 115 -4.51 19.66 -8.50
CA SER A 115 -4.55 20.35 -9.79
C SER A 115 -5.69 19.85 -10.69
N SER A 116 -6.22 18.67 -10.39
CA SER A 116 -7.45 18.09 -10.93
C SER A 116 -8.01 17.07 -9.94
N ASN A 117 -9.31 17.12 -9.69
CA ASN A 117 -9.96 16.09 -8.87
C ASN A 117 -10.09 14.75 -9.61
N LYS A 118 -9.98 14.78 -10.95
CA LYS A 118 -10.10 13.59 -11.80
C LYS A 118 -8.73 13.14 -12.30
N LEU A 119 -8.44 11.85 -12.14
CA LEU A 119 -7.29 11.22 -12.78
C LEU A 119 -7.64 10.88 -14.22
N THR A 120 -6.86 11.41 -15.15
CA THR A 120 -6.98 11.12 -16.58
C THR A 120 -5.80 10.29 -17.01
N ASP A 121 -6.03 9.31 -17.89
CA ASP A 121 -5.01 8.41 -18.42
C ASP A 121 -3.74 9.15 -18.86
N GLY A 122 -2.60 8.78 -18.29
CA GLY A 122 -1.28 9.34 -18.56
C GLY A 122 -1.03 10.78 -18.08
N LYS A 123 -2.03 11.46 -17.46
CA LYS A 123 -1.86 12.83 -16.99
C LYS A 123 -1.44 12.87 -15.52
N LYS A 124 -0.42 13.69 -15.23
CA LYS A 124 0.05 13.95 -13.88
C LYS A 124 -0.90 14.92 -13.18
N VAL A 125 -1.23 14.60 -11.93
CA VAL A 125 -2.00 15.45 -11.00
C VAL A 125 -1.13 15.75 -9.79
N ASN A 126 -0.88 17.04 -9.51
CA ASN A 126 -0.23 17.47 -8.28
C ASN A 126 -1.30 17.62 -7.20
N ALA A 127 -1.03 17.16 -6.01
CA ALA A 127 -1.97 17.21 -4.89
C ALA A 127 -1.23 17.26 -3.55
N THR A 128 -1.91 17.75 -2.52
CA THR A 128 -1.47 17.64 -1.13
C THR A 128 -2.23 16.51 -0.47
N LEU A 129 -1.50 15.45 -0.09
CA LEU A 129 -2.04 14.34 0.70
C LEU A 129 -2.07 14.76 2.17
N VAL A 130 -3.19 14.54 2.83
CA VAL A 130 -3.36 14.75 4.27
C VAL A 130 -3.40 13.41 4.95
N GLY A 131 -2.65 13.24 6.04
CA GLY A 131 -2.60 11.94 6.70
C GLY A 131 -1.81 11.94 7.99
N LYS A 132 -1.67 10.75 8.55
CA LYS A 132 -0.92 10.49 9.78
C LYS A 132 0.37 9.75 9.44
N PHE A 133 1.50 10.32 9.84
CA PHE A 133 2.79 9.66 9.72
C PHE A 133 3.26 9.18 11.09
N SER A 134 3.67 7.91 11.14
CA SER A 134 4.11 7.23 12.35
C SER A 134 5.52 6.68 12.15
N VAL A 135 6.43 7.05 13.00
CA VAL A 135 7.79 6.48 13.08
C VAL A 135 8.26 6.54 14.54
N HIS A 136 9.07 5.59 14.96
CA HIS A 136 9.61 5.52 16.31
C HIS A 136 8.51 5.57 17.42
N GLY A 137 7.32 5.02 17.11
CA GLY A 137 6.18 4.97 18.03
C GLY A 137 5.39 6.28 18.20
N ILE A 138 5.78 7.37 17.54
CA ILE A 138 5.08 8.65 17.57
C ILE A 138 4.35 8.86 16.27
N THR A 139 3.10 9.31 16.34
CA THR A 139 2.24 9.61 15.19
C THR A 139 1.91 11.09 15.15
N LYS A 140 2.07 11.71 13.99
CA LYS A 140 1.70 13.11 13.74
C LYS A 140 0.86 13.26 12.48
N ASP A 141 -0.04 14.25 12.50
CA ASP A 141 -0.74 14.68 11.30
C ASP A 141 0.23 15.49 10.43
N ILE A 142 0.32 15.12 9.16
CA ILE A 142 1.22 15.77 8.20
C ILE A 142 0.51 16.03 6.87
N GLU A 143 1.09 16.94 6.11
CA GLU A 143 0.73 17.23 4.72
C GLU A 143 1.91 16.89 3.82
N VAL A 144 1.63 16.12 2.78
CA VAL A 144 2.64 15.57 1.88
C VAL A 144 2.37 16.06 0.46
N GLN A 145 3.37 16.66 -0.20
CA GLN A 145 3.27 17.01 -1.61
C GLN A 145 3.44 15.75 -2.45
N ALA A 146 2.49 15.52 -3.35
CA ALA A 146 2.49 14.33 -4.17
C ALA A 146 2.15 14.62 -5.63
N ASN A 147 2.71 13.78 -6.49
CA ASN A 147 2.38 13.68 -7.91
C ASN A 147 1.74 12.32 -8.15
N LEU A 148 0.51 12.31 -8.64
CA LEU A 148 -0.25 11.11 -8.97
C LEU A 148 -0.39 11.00 -10.48
N THR A 149 -0.13 9.83 -11.04
CA THR A 149 -0.38 9.55 -12.46
C THR A 149 -1.13 8.23 -12.57
N TYR A 150 -2.23 8.24 -13.29
CA TYR A 150 -3.07 7.08 -13.51
C TYR A 150 -2.91 6.58 -14.94
N TYR A 151 -2.79 5.28 -15.12
CA TYR A 151 -2.82 4.65 -16.44
C TYR A 151 -3.92 3.58 -16.46
N LYS A 152 -4.79 3.67 -17.46
CA LYS A 152 -5.70 2.58 -17.78
C LYS A 152 -4.92 1.38 -18.32
N GLU A 153 -5.41 0.18 -18.01
CA GLU A 153 -4.85 -1.02 -18.59
C GLU A 153 -4.87 -0.94 -20.12
N SER A 154 -3.76 -1.26 -20.73
CA SER A 154 -3.55 -1.35 -22.19
C SER A 154 -2.58 -2.48 -22.47
N GLU A 155 -2.46 -2.94 -23.72
CA GLU A 155 -1.50 -3.98 -24.07
C GLU A 155 -0.07 -3.61 -23.66
N LYS A 156 0.30 -2.33 -23.69
CA LYS A 156 1.63 -1.86 -23.27
C LYS A 156 1.83 -1.95 -21.75
N THR A 157 0.83 -1.56 -20.96
CA THR A 157 0.93 -1.59 -19.48
C THR A 157 0.80 -3.02 -18.98
N LYS A 158 -0.13 -3.81 -19.53
CA LYS A 158 -0.39 -5.20 -19.17
C LYS A 158 0.82 -6.11 -19.40
N ALA A 159 1.60 -5.87 -20.45
CA ALA A 159 2.84 -6.61 -20.70
C ALA A 159 3.85 -6.49 -19.54
N ARG A 160 3.69 -5.50 -18.66
CA ARG A 160 4.59 -5.20 -17.55
C ARG A 160 3.93 -5.41 -16.18
N ILE A 161 2.74 -4.86 -16.00
CA ILE A 161 1.91 -4.99 -14.79
C ILE A 161 0.45 -5.01 -15.26
N ALA A 162 -0.30 -6.04 -14.88
CA ALA A 162 -1.72 -6.15 -15.18
C ALA A 162 -2.54 -5.13 -14.37
N GLY A 163 -3.71 -4.76 -14.88
CA GLY A 163 -4.65 -3.83 -14.26
C GLY A 163 -4.36 -2.36 -14.56
N ASN A 164 -5.24 -1.51 -14.04
CA ASN A 164 -5.00 -0.07 -14.06
C ASN A 164 -3.90 0.27 -13.06
N LEU A 165 -3.09 1.25 -13.37
CA LEU A 165 -1.92 1.61 -12.57
C LEU A 165 -2.09 2.99 -11.93
N LEU A 166 -1.70 3.10 -10.67
CA LEU A 166 -1.51 4.35 -9.95
C LEU A 166 -0.03 4.52 -9.64
N ILE A 167 0.61 5.51 -10.25
CA ILE A 167 1.97 5.91 -9.93
C ILE A 167 1.90 7.07 -8.94
N ALA A 168 2.57 6.93 -7.82
CA ALA A 168 2.64 7.97 -6.80
C ALA A 168 4.10 8.31 -6.47
N ASN A 169 4.41 9.61 -6.51
CA ASN A 169 5.66 10.17 -6.02
C ASN A 169 5.29 11.19 -4.96
N ALA A 170 5.84 11.06 -3.77
CA ALA A 170 5.51 11.92 -2.65
C ALA A 170 6.77 12.34 -1.90
N GLU A 171 6.80 13.60 -1.42
CA GLU A 171 7.91 14.15 -0.67
C GLU A 171 7.41 14.99 0.51
N PHE A 172 8.10 14.89 1.64
CA PHE A 172 7.85 15.68 2.84
C PHE A 172 9.08 15.69 3.73
N ASP A 173 9.15 16.67 4.62
CA ASP A 173 10.21 16.78 5.62
C ASP A 173 9.67 16.41 6.98
N ILE A 174 10.52 15.76 7.80
CA ILE A 174 10.26 15.49 9.22
C ILE A 174 11.36 16.08 10.06
N LYS A 175 11.01 16.53 11.26
CA LYS A 175 11.96 16.90 12.28
C LYS A 175 12.15 15.73 13.26
N LEU A 176 13.39 15.23 13.41
CA LEU A 176 13.66 14.00 14.18
C LEU A 176 13.19 14.10 15.63
N SER A 177 13.43 15.26 16.28
CA SER A 177 12.99 15.49 17.67
C SER A 177 11.48 15.42 17.85
N ASP A 178 10.71 15.72 16.80
CA ASP A 178 9.25 15.59 16.78
C ASP A 178 8.76 14.15 16.94
N TYR A 179 9.62 13.20 16.64
CA TYR A 179 9.38 11.76 16.73
C TYR A 179 10.24 11.12 17.85
N GLY A 180 10.72 11.95 18.80
CA GLY A 180 11.47 11.47 19.95
C GLY A 180 12.89 10.98 19.63
N ILE A 181 13.39 11.24 18.43
CA ILE A 181 14.74 10.86 18.00
C ILE A 181 15.67 12.05 18.28
N GLN A 182 16.56 11.90 19.24
CA GLN A 182 17.50 12.95 19.62
C GLN A 182 18.87 12.71 19.01
N ILE A 183 19.44 13.74 18.37
CA ILE A 183 20.76 13.68 17.75
C ILE A 183 21.80 13.91 18.86
N PRO A 184 22.72 12.93 19.14
CA PRO A 184 23.81 13.14 20.08
C PRO A 184 24.72 14.28 19.62
N SER A 185 25.24 15.10 20.54
CA SER A 185 26.06 16.27 20.24
C SER A 185 27.30 15.96 19.39
N MET A 186 27.85 14.75 19.52
CA MET A 186 29.04 14.31 18.77
C MET A 186 28.78 14.07 17.27
N VAL A 187 27.52 13.96 16.85
CA VAL A 187 27.15 13.68 15.45
C VAL A 187 26.28 14.79 14.82
N VAL A 188 26.03 15.87 15.53
CA VAL A 188 25.16 16.98 15.08
C VAL A 188 25.63 17.63 13.77
N SER A 189 26.93 17.59 13.46
CA SER A 189 27.47 18.08 12.20
C SER A 189 27.37 17.09 11.03
N LYS A 190 27.03 15.83 11.32
CA LYS A 190 26.94 14.73 10.34
C LYS A 190 25.50 14.28 10.08
N LEU A 191 24.55 14.71 10.91
CA LEU A 191 23.13 14.38 10.77
C LEU A 191 22.30 15.66 10.93
N ASN A 192 21.41 15.91 9.97
CA ASN A 192 20.50 17.05 10.04
C ASN A 192 19.28 16.68 10.88
N GLU A 193 18.82 17.65 11.69
CA GLU A 193 17.59 17.57 12.46
C GLU A 193 16.34 17.41 11.57
N VAL A 194 16.35 18.05 10.39
CA VAL A 194 15.30 17.93 9.38
C VAL A 194 15.75 16.92 8.33
N VAL A 195 14.95 15.89 8.16
CA VAL A 195 15.20 14.80 7.21
C VAL A 195 14.10 14.79 6.17
N LYS A 196 14.51 14.81 4.89
CA LYS A 196 13.58 14.69 3.76
C LYS A 196 13.24 13.22 3.53
N ILE A 197 11.95 12.94 3.42
CA ILE A 197 11.41 11.63 3.06
C ILE A 197 10.85 11.72 1.65
N SER A 198 11.15 10.74 0.81
CA SER A 198 10.51 10.60 -0.51
C SER A 198 10.09 9.16 -0.75
N THR A 199 9.00 9.00 -1.49
CA THR A 199 8.50 7.69 -1.91
C THR A 199 8.16 7.71 -3.39
N ASN A 200 8.44 6.60 -4.06
CA ASN A 200 8.07 6.36 -5.45
C ASN A 200 7.56 4.93 -5.57
N PHE A 201 6.31 4.76 -6.01
CA PHE A 201 5.76 3.43 -6.22
C PHE A 201 4.74 3.39 -7.35
N VAL A 202 4.56 2.18 -7.87
CA VAL A 202 3.52 1.81 -8.82
C VAL A 202 2.61 0.80 -8.16
N ALA A 203 1.35 1.16 -8.01
CA ALA A 203 0.31 0.27 -7.49
C ALA A 203 -0.65 -0.13 -8.61
N SER A 204 -1.19 -1.34 -8.55
CA SER A 204 -2.13 -1.88 -9.53
C SER A 204 -3.44 -2.30 -8.84
N ASP A 205 -4.56 -2.13 -9.53
CA ASP A 205 -5.85 -2.64 -9.06
C ASP A 205 -6.05 -4.14 -9.35
N ALA A 206 -5.20 -4.75 -10.18
CA ALA A 206 -5.17 -6.20 -10.36
C ALA A 206 -4.49 -6.92 -9.18
N ASN A 207 -3.62 -6.23 -8.44
CA ASN A 207 -2.88 -6.77 -7.28
C ASN A 207 -3.71 -6.72 -5.98
N THR A 208 -5.03 -6.66 -6.08
CA THR A 208 -5.90 -6.65 -4.90
C THR A 208 -5.81 -7.97 -4.16
N GLY A 209 -4.67 -8.21 -3.49
CA GLY A 209 -4.42 -9.21 -2.42
C GLY A 209 -5.36 -10.42 -2.33
N MET A 210 -5.84 -10.94 -3.46
CA MET A 210 -6.52 -12.22 -3.48
C MET A 210 -5.47 -13.29 -3.25
N ASN A 211 -5.33 -13.66 -1.99
CA ASN A 211 -4.76 -14.95 -1.65
C ASN A 211 -5.49 -15.98 -2.55
N PRO A 212 -4.81 -16.67 -3.47
CA PRO A 212 -5.48 -17.62 -4.38
C PRO A 212 -6.30 -18.68 -3.63
N CYS A 213 -6.01 -18.88 -2.35
CA CYS A 213 -6.77 -19.76 -1.45
C CYS A 213 -8.06 -19.14 -0.89
N ALA A 214 -8.29 -17.81 -1.00
CA ALA A 214 -9.51 -17.17 -0.49
C ALA A 214 -10.69 -17.27 -1.46
N VAL A 215 -10.44 -17.58 -2.74
CA VAL A 215 -11.49 -17.67 -3.77
C VAL A 215 -12.26 -19.00 -3.72
N CYS A 216 -11.73 -20.03 -3.04
CA CYS A 216 -12.47 -21.29 -2.83
C CYS A 216 -13.59 -21.23 -1.76
N GLY A 217 -13.86 -20.07 -1.16
CA GLY A 217 -14.71 -19.95 0.03
C GLY A 217 -16.11 -19.37 -0.15
N THR A 218 -16.55 -18.98 -1.33
CA THR A 218 -17.88 -18.37 -1.51
C THR A 218 -18.77 -19.00 -2.58
N LYS A 219 -19.02 -20.30 -2.44
CA LYS A 219 -20.29 -20.89 -2.82
C LYS A 219 -20.80 -21.69 -1.62
N LYS A 220 -21.75 -21.11 -0.89
CA LYS A 220 -22.63 -21.89 -0.02
C LYS A 220 -23.39 -22.89 -0.91
N SER A 221 -22.84 -24.10 -1.03
CA SER A 221 -23.61 -25.28 -1.33
C SER A 221 -23.22 -26.29 -0.26
N GLU A 222 -24.22 -26.86 0.39
CA GLU A 222 -24.12 -27.88 1.43
C GLU A 222 -23.03 -28.92 1.10
N TYR A 223 -21.91 -28.83 1.80
CA TYR A 223 -20.94 -29.91 1.81
C TYR A 223 -20.94 -30.51 3.21
N LYS A 224 -21.62 -31.63 3.34
CA LYS A 224 -21.50 -32.53 4.48
C LYS A 224 -20.12 -33.13 4.43
N SER A 225 -19.40 -33.01 5.56
CA SER A 225 -18.09 -33.56 5.88
C SER A 225 -16.88 -32.87 5.22
N ASN A 226 -16.17 -32.10 6.05
CA ASN A 226 -14.85 -31.55 5.79
C ASN A 226 -13.80 -32.67 5.97
N PRO A 227 -13.03 -33.10 4.93
CA PRO A 227 -12.05 -34.17 5.07
C PRO A 227 -10.80 -33.76 5.88
N CYS A 228 -10.67 -32.50 6.29
CA CYS A 228 -9.50 -32.01 7.04
C CYS A 228 -9.77 -31.83 8.55
N ALA A 229 -10.86 -32.37 9.10
CA ALA A 229 -11.04 -32.40 10.54
C ALA A 229 -10.24 -33.57 11.14
N VAL A 230 -8.95 -33.37 11.35
CA VAL A 230 -8.12 -34.26 12.17
C VAL A 230 -8.50 -34.00 13.62
N LYS A 231 -8.95 -35.09 14.27
CA LYS A 231 -9.21 -35.13 15.71
C LYS A 231 -7.97 -34.65 16.48
N SER A 232 -8.20 -33.73 17.40
CA SER A 232 -7.19 -33.23 18.30
C SER A 232 -6.62 -34.35 19.18
N SER A 233 -5.41 -34.74 18.95
CA SER A 233 -4.45 -35.18 19.96
C SER A 233 -3.06 -35.14 19.35
N GLU A 234 -2.15 -34.40 20.01
CA GLU A 234 -0.70 -34.32 19.85
C GLU A 234 -0.09 -33.44 18.77
N LYS A 235 0.45 -32.36 19.27
CA LYS A 235 1.60 -31.52 18.89
C LYS A 235 2.41 -31.96 17.67
N LYS A 236 2.37 -31.14 16.60
CA LYS A 236 3.55 -30.61 15.88
C LYS A 236 3.06 -29.62 14.83
N ALA A 237 3.67 -28.42 14.82
CA ALA A 237 3.44 -27.39 13.83
C ALA A 237 3.84 -27.89 12.45
N ASN A 238 2.87 -28.04 11.55
CA ASN A 238 3.14 -28.28 10.12
C ASN A 238 3.01 -26.98 9.35
N GLN A 239 4.15 -26.50 8.87
CA GLN A 239 4.24 -25.45 7.86
C GLN A 239 3.52 -25.91 6.58
N CYS A 240 2.53 -25.15 6.14
CA CYS A 240 1.98 -25.32 4.79
C CYS A 240 2.99 -24.77 3.77
N ASN A 241 3.58 -25.66 2.99
CA ASN A 241 4.40 -25.27 1.84
C ASN A 241 3.51 -24.86 0.66
N PRO A 242 3.92 -23.86 -0.15
CA PRO A 242 3.18 -23.46 -1.34
C PRO A 242 3.15 -24.58 -2.38
N CYS A 243 1.99 -24.78 -3.01
CA CYS A 243 1.80 -25.76 -4.07
C CYS A 243 2.65 -25.41 -5.31
N GLU A 244 3.55 -26.29 -5.69
CA GLU A 244 4.21 -26.26 -7.00
C GLU A 244 3.23 -26.69 -8.10
N MET A 245 2.95 -25.78 -9.04
CA MET A 245 2.15 -26.11 -10.22
C MET A 245 3.02 -26.84 -11.26
N LYS A 246 2.76 -28.11 -11.49
CA LYS A 246 3.22 -28.80 -12.70
C LYS A 246 2.32 -28.42 -13.88
N LYS A 247 2.94 -27.89 -14.95
CA LYS A 247 2.29 -27.67 -16.25
C LYS A 247 1.91 -29.01 -16.87
N THR A 248 0.65 -29.36 -16.85
CA THR A 248 0.03 -30.29 -17.80
C THR A 248 -1.43 -29.87 -17.94
N GLU A 249 -1.92 -29.92 -19.15
CA GLU A 249 -3.21 -29.43 -19.65
C GLU A 249 -4.36 -29.63 -18.67
N MET A 250 -4.98 -28.50 -18.23
CA MET A 250 -6.16 -28.55 -17.40
C MET A 250 -7.42 -28.48 -18.26
N LYS A 251 -8.21 -29.54 -18.19
CA LYS A 251 -9.64 -29.50 -18.44
C LYS A 251 -10.29 -28.76 -17.26
N GLU A 252 -11.27 -27.91 -17.58
CA GLU A 252 -12.00 -27.11 -16.60
C GLU A 252 -12.53 -27.93 -15.43
N ASN A 253 -12.39 -27.38 -14.20
CA ASN A 253 -13.07 -27.78 -12.97
C ASN A 253 -12.57 -29.03 -12.21
N GLN A 254 -11.31 -29.07 -11.80
CA GLN A 254 -10.97 -29.94 -10.65
C GLN A 254 -9.84 -29.34 -9.79
N CYS A 255 -10.19 -29.00 -8.53
CA CYS A 255 -9.20 -28.78 -7.49
C CYS A 255 -8.66 -30.14 -7.03
N ASN A 256 -7.36 -30.40 -7.23
CA ASN A 256 -6.75 -31.63 -6.69
C ASN A 256 -6.42 -31.46 -5.20
N PRO A 257 -6.76 -32.43 -4.35
CA PRO A 257 -6.37 -32.42 -2.94
C PRO A 257 -4.87 -32.68 -2.79
N CYS A 258 -4.23 -32.02 -1.84
CA CYS A 258 -2.83 -32.19 -1.48
C CYS A 258 -2.52 -33.64 -1.09
N ALA A 259 -1.60 -34.30 -1.76
CA ALA A 259 -1.11 -35.63 -1.40
C ALA A 259 -0.08 -35.52 -0.26
N PRO A 260 -0.09 -36.42 0.73
CA PRO A 260 0.90 -36.42 1.80
C PRO A 260 2.25 -36.94 1.27
N LYS A 261 3.35 -36.27 1.69
CA LYS A 261 4.72 -36.79 1.47
C LYS A 261 5.01 -37.94 2.42
N LYS A 262 5.59 -38.98 1.86
CA LYS A 262 6.21 -40.06 2.60
C LYS A 262 7.51 -39.61 3.24
#